data_a434516fb68817114511607c295cb783
#
_entry.id   a434516fb68817114511607c295cb783
#
_cell.length_a   1.000
_cell.length_b   1.000
_cell.length_c   1.000
_cell.angle_alpha   90.00
_cell.angle_beta   90.00
_cell.angle_gamma   90.00
#
_symmetry.space_group_name_H-M   'P 1'
#
loop_
_entity.id
_entity.type
_entity.pdbx_description
1 polymer ?
#
loop_
_entity_poly.entity_id
_entity_poly.type
_entity_poly.pdbx_seq_one_letter_code
_entity_poly.pdbx_strand_id
1 'polypeptide(L)'
;MTEYVKGKWSVKTEKEEYFGGEKSDIRMLIHEDRGIIMSDSEFELDDQEEFLSSNPYGHIVIGGLGLGVIVDRLLKRREVLSIEVIEIDTDVIDLIEEKFYLNKKVSIICGDARSYDFSKLEKNPDYVFLDIWDGDDGGSYKERVSAKQYWEQICSNVFVWALNRSNDRYNES
;
A
#
# COMPACT_ATOMS: atom_id res chain seq x y z
N MET A 1 20.43 4.33 14.05
CA MET A 1 19.12 4.91 13.67
C MET A 1 19.34 5.69 12.40
N THR A 2 18.72 5.29 11.29
CA THR A 2 18.79 6.02 10.03
C THR A 2 17.44 6.68 9.84
N GLU A 3 17.43 7.98 9.56
CA GLU A 3 16.21 8.75 9.34
C GLU A 3 16.33 9.48 8.01
N TYR A 4 15.32 9.33 7.16
CA TYR A 4 15.16 10.07 5.91
C TYR A 4 13.94 10.96 6.05
N VAL A 5 14.06 12.23 5.67
CA VAL A 5 12.99 13.23 5.83
C VAL A 5 12.72 13.93 4.50
N LYS A 6 11.44 14.07 4.16
CA LYS A 6 10.96 14.86 3.03
C LYS A 6 9.64 15.54 3.40
N GLY A 7 9.61 16.87 3.33
CA GLY A 7 8.44 17.63 3.76
C GLY A 7 8.05 17.31 5.20
N LYS A 8 6.81 16.87 5.38
CA LYS A 8 6.26 16.42 6.68
C LYS A 8 6.44 14.92 6.95
N TRP A 9 7.07 14.20 6.05
CA TRP A 9 7.24 12.77 6.12
C TRP A 9 8.65 12.37 6.52
N SER A 10 8.76 11.28 7.25
CA SER A 10 10.03 10.64 7.55
C SER A 10 9.92 9.12 7.55
N VAL A 11 11.04 8.47 7.19
CA VAL A 11 11.21 7.03 7.36
C VAL A 11 12.25 6.81 8.45
N LYS A 12 11.86 6.15 9.52
CA LYS A 12 12.74 5.77 10.64
C LYS A 12 12.90 4.27 10.72
N THR A 13 14.11 3.83 11.07
CA THR A 13 14.40 2.43 11.36
C THR A 13 14.70 2.30 12.84
N GLU A 14 13.96 1.47 13.54
CA GLU A 14 14.14 1.13 14.94
C GLU A 14 14.33 -0.38 15.12
N LYS A 15 14.95 -0.76 16.26
CA LYS A 15 15.07 -2.17 16.62
C LYS A 15 13.94 -2.55 17.55
N GLU A 16 13.13 -3.50 17.14
CA GLU A 16 12.10 -4.09 17.97
C GLU A 16 12.56 -5.44 18.55
N GLU A 17 12.30 -5.66 19.84
CA GLU A 17 12.55 -6.93 20.49
C GLU A 17 11.27 -7.78 20.44
N TYR A 18 11.35 -8.94 19.79
CA TYR A 18 10.27 -9.92 19.80
C TYR A 18 10.31 -10.84 21.00
N PHE A 19 9.18 -11.49 21.29
CA PHE A 19 9.12 -12.57 22.27
C PHE A 19 10.09 -13.68 21.84
N GLY A 20 11.24 -13.79 22.58
CA GLY A 20 12.33 -14.72 22.27
C GLY A 20 13.71 -14.07 22.17
N GLY A 21 13.80 -12.73 22.28
CA GLY A 21 15.06 -11.99 22.33
C GLY A 21 15.71 -11.74 20.96
N GLU A 22 15.05 -12.11 19.85
CA GLU A 22 15.48 -11.69 18.52
C GLU A 22 15.08 -10.23 18.28
N LYS A 23 16.03 -9.47 17.72
CA LYS A 23 15.82 -8.07 17.36
C LYS A 23 15.74 -7.98 15.83
N SER A 24 14.66 -7.42 15.31
CA SER A 24 14.58 -7.05 13.91
C SER A 24 14.56 -5.54 13.75
N ASP A 25 15.08 -5.08 12.64
CA ASP A 25 14.98 -3.68 12.25
C ASP A 25 13.60 -3.47 11.61
N ILE A 26 12.78 -2.59 12.21
CA ILE A 26 11.47 -2.21 11.69
C ILE A 26 11.57 -0.80 11.14
N ARG A 27 11.07 -0.61 9.93
CA ARG A 27 10.92 0.71 9.32
C ARG A 27 9.51 1.23 9.58
N MET A 28 9.41 2.51 9.86
CA MET A 28 8.16 3.22 10.07
C MET A 28 8.08 4.41 9.13
N LEU A 29 6.96 4.58 8.46
CA LEU A 29 6.58 5.79 7.76
C LEU A 29 5.82 6.68 8.73
N ILE A 30 6.33 7.89 8.97
CA ILE A 30 5.83 8.80 9.99
C ILE A 30 5.48 10.14 9.33
N HIS A 31 4.31 10.66 9.66
CA HIS A 31 3.90 12.02 9.31
C HIS A 31 3.99 12.93 10.54
N GLU A 32 4.52 14.14 10.37
CA GLU A 32 4.76 15.10 11.47
C GLU A 32 3.51 15.34 12.34
N ASP A 33 2.35 15.53 11.72
CA ASP A 33 1.11 15.87 12.44
C ASP A 33 0.26 14.65 12.82
N ARG A 34 0.46 13.48 12.17
CA ARG A 34 -0.41 12.31 12.28
C ARG A 34 0.24 11.13 13.01
N GLY A 35 1.56 11.19 13.23
CA GLY A 35 2.32 10.10 13.85
C GLY A 35 2.67 8.98 12.87
N ILE A 36 2.79 7.76 13.39
CA ILE A 36 3.13 6.56 12.59
C ILE A 36 1.92 6.22 11.71
N ILE A 37 2.16 6.19 10.40
CA ILE A 37 1.14 5.88 9.39
C ILE A 37 1.18 4.39 9.04
N MET A 38 2.38 3.81 8.90
CA MET A 38 2.56 2.38 8.68
C MET A 38 3.96 1.92 9.13
N SER A 39 4.11 0.62 9.31
CA SER A 39 5.39 -0.04 9.55
C SER A 39 5.58 -1.25 8.63
N ASP A 40 6.76 -1.85 8.62
CA ASP A 40 7.00 -3.17 8.01
C ASP A 40 7.08 -4.29 9.05
N SER A 41 6.39 -4.10 10.18
CA SER A 41 6.23 -5.12 11.22
C SER A 41 5.43 -6.34 10.72
N GLU A 42 5.63 -7.49 11.36
CA GLU A 42 4.86 -8.72 11.03
C GLU A 42 3.35 -8.48 11.09
N PHE A 43 2.90 -7.65 12.02
CA PHE A 43 1.48 -7.36 12.20
C PHE A 43 0.86 -6.67 10.96
N GLU A 44 1.57 -5.70 10.36
CA GLU A 44 1.09 -5.05 9.13
C GLU A 44 1.29 -5.92 7.88
N LEU A 45 2.28 -6.82 7.90
CA LEU A 45 2.46 -7.78 6.82
C LEU A 45 1.29 -8.75 6.70
N ASP A 46 0.68 -9.14 7.83
CA ASP A 46 -0.50 -10.02 7.85
C ASP A 46 -1.72 -9.39 7.15
N ASP A 47 -1.83 -8.07 7.20
CA ASP A 47 -2.92 -7.33 6.56
C ASP A 47 -2.92 -7.43 5.03
N GLN A 48 -1.76 -7.74 4.45
CA GLN A 48 -1.60 -7.93 3.01
C GLN A 48 -1.84 -9.39 2.56
N GLU A 49 -1.98 -10.33 3.51
CA GLU A 49 -2.07 -11.77 3.21
C GLU A 49 -3.34 -12.13 2.44
N GLU A 50 -4.47 -11.47 2.69
CA GLU A 50 -5.70 -11.71 1.93
C GLU A 50 -5.46 -11.50 0.43
N PHE A 51 -4.83 -10.38 0.08
CA PHE A 51 -4.48 -10.07 -1.31
C PHE A 51 -3.45 -11.06 -1.87
N LEU A 52 -2.37 -11.30 -1.14
CA LEU A 52 -1.28 -12.16 -1.62
C LEU A 52 -1.69 -13.63 -1.76
N SER A 53 -2.62 -14.11 -0.92
CA SER A 53 -3.16 -15.46 -0.98
C SER A 53 -4.07 -15.69 -2.19
N SER A 54 -4.57 -14.63 -2.82
CA SER A 54 -5.29 -14.73 -4.10
C SER A 54 -4.37 -15.06 -5.29
N ASN A 55 -3.05 -15.16 -5.06
CA ASN A 55 -2.02 -15.41 -6.06
C ASN A 55 -2.04 -14.41 -7.24
N PRO A 56 -1.87 -13.11 -6.95
CA PRO A 56 -1.89 -12.09 -7.98
C PRO A 56 -0.81 -12.30 -9.03
N TYR A 57 -1.14 -12.05 -10.29
CA TYR A 57 -0.28 -12.20 -11.46
C TYR A 57 -0.50 -11.08 -12.48
N GLY A 58 0.32 -11.05 -13.52
CA GLY A 58 0.17 -10.14 -14.64
C GLY A 58 0.50 -8.70 -14.30
N HIS A 59 -0.37 -7.76 -14.71
CA HIS A 59 -0.27 -6.36 -14.41
C HIS A 59 -1.08 -6.01 -13.17
N ILE A 60 -0.43 -5.39 -12.20
CA ILE A 60 -1.04 -5.06 -10.91
C ILE A 60 -1.02 -3.55 -10.70
N VAL A 61 -2.15 -3.00 -10.30
CA VAL A 61 -2.23 -1.61 -9.83
C VAL A 61 -2.34 -1.60 -8.32
N ILE A 62 -1.51 -0.76 -7.68
CA ILE A 62 -1.49 -0.51 -6.25
C ILE A 62 -1.91 0.94 -6.00
N GLY A 63 -2.94 1.16 -5.20
CA GLY A 63 -3.26 2.48 -4.65
C GLY A 63 -2.64 2.63 -3.27
N GLY A 64 -1.77 3.64 -3.12
CA GLY A 64 -0.94 3.86 -1.94
C GLY A 64 0.43 3.19 -2.06
N LEU A 65 1.49 3.98 -1.87
CA LEU A 65 2.88 3.51 -1.90
C LEU A 65 3.36 3.06 -0.52
N GLY A 66 3.06 3.85 0.50
CA GLY A 66 3.56 3.64 1.85
C GLY A 66 5.07 3.40 1.88
N LEU A 67 5.53 2.39 2.59
CA LEU A 67 6.93 1.94 2.61
C LEU A 67 7.32 1.05 1.41
N GLY A 68 6.41 0.82 0.47
CA GLY A 68 6.61 -0.05 -0.69
C GLY A 68 6.69 -1.54 -0.35
N VAL A 69 6.17 -1.95 0.82
CA VAL A 69 6.27 -3.34 1.30
C VAL A 69 5.53 -4.30 0.38
N ILE A 70 4.30 -3.96 -0.01
CA ILE A 70 3.51 -4.82 -0.93
C ILE A 70 4.19 -4.94 -2.29
N VAL A 71 4.81 -3.88 -2.78
CA VAL A 71 5.58 -3.89 -4.04
C VAL A 71 6.75 -4.87 -3.94
N ASP A 72 7.54 -4.82 -2.86
CA ASP A 72 8.65 -5.75 -2.62
C ASP A 72 8.19 -7.22 -2.60
N ARG A 73 7.03 -7.48 -1.97
CA ARG A 73 6.46 -8.83 -1.89
C ARG A 73 6.02 -9.35 -3.25
N LEU A 74 5.38 -8.48 -4.06
CA LEU A 74 4.94 -8.80 -5.41
C LEU A 74 6.12 -9.03 -6.37
N LEU A 75 7.20 -8.26 -6.25
CA LEU A 75 8.39 -8.43 -7.10
C LEU A 75 9.10 -9.78 -6.92
N LYS A 76 8.87 -10.48 -5.82
CA LYS A 76 9.38 -11.84 -5.59
C LYS A 76 8.59 -12.91 -6.37
N ARG A 77 7.42 -12.55 -6.93
CA ARG A 77 6.57 -13.45 -7.69
C ARG A 77 6.89 -13.38 -9.18
N ARG A 78 7.17 -14.52 -9.80
CA ARG A 78 7.54 -14.58 -11.23
C ARG A 78 6.38 -14.23 -12.14
N GLU A 79 5.17 -14.54 -11.71
CA GLU A 79 3.91 -14.35 -12.41
C GLU A 79 3.52 -12.87 -12.50
N VAL A 80 4.08 -12.00 -11.64
CA VAL A 80 3.89 -10.55 -11.69
C VAL A 80 4.78 -9.97 -12.80
N LEU A 81 4.15 -9.37 -13.79
CA LEU A 81 4.82 -8.83 -14.98
C LEU A 81 5.13 -7.34 -14.84
N SER A 82 4.21 -6.57 -14.29
CA SER A 82 4.38 -5.13 -14.04
C SER A 82 3.50 -4.66 -12.88
N ILE A 83 3.93 -3.58 -12.24
CA ILE A 83 3.25 -2.94 -11.10
C ILE A 83 3.19 -1.44 -11.37
N GLU A 84 1.99 -0.86 -11.41
CA GLU A 84 1.78 0.57 -11.36
C GLU A 84 1.32 0.98 -9.96
N VAL A 85 2.04 1.90 -9.32
CA VAL A 85 1.69 2.43 -8.01
C VAL A 85 1.15 3.83 -8.17
N ILE A 86 -0.03 4.10 -7.63
CA ILE A 86 -0.65 5.42 -7.63
C ILE A 86 -0.59 5.95 -6.20
N GLU A 87 0.21 6.99 -5.99
CA GLU A 87 0.42 7.64 -4.71
C GLU A 87 0.04 9.12 -4.79
N ILE A 88 -0.72 9.59 -3.81
CA ILE A 88 -1.22 10.97 -3.81
C ILE A 88 -0.17 11.97 -3.32
N ASP A 89 0.72 11.54 -2.45
CA ASP A 89 1.68 12.42 -1.79
C ASP A 89 3.07 12.34 -2.45
N THR A 90 3.48 13.46 -3.05
CA THR A 90 4.77 13.55 -3.74
C THR A 90 5.96 13.41 -2.80
N ASP A 91 5.83 13.80 -1.53
CA ASP A 91 6.91 13.64 -0.56
C ASP A 91 7.11 12.18 -0.17
N VAL A 92 6.03 11.37 -0.12
CA VAL A 92 6.11 9.91 0.03
C VAL A 92 6.76 9.28 -1.19
N ILE A 93 6.39 9.72 -2.40
CA ILE A 93 7.04 9.26 -3.64
C ILE A 93 8.54 9.52 -3.56
N ASP A 94 8.95 10.75 -3.30
CA ASP A 94 10.36 11.16 -3.23
C ASP A 94 11.16 10.37 -2.16
N LEU A 95 10.53 9.97 -1.06
CA LEU A 95 11.17 9.17 0.00
C LEU A 95 11.40 7.71 -0.40
N ILE A 96 10.51 7.16 -1.22
CA ILE A 96 10.42 5.70 -1.42
C ILE A 96 10.81 5.26 -2.84
N GLU A 97 10.62 6.12 -3.86
CA GLU A 97 10.84 5.74 -5.27
C GLU A 97 12.27 5.29 -5.57
N GLU A 98 13.27 5.85 -4.89
CA GLU A 98 14.68 5.49 -5.08
C GLU A 98 14.90 3.97 -4.91
N LYS A 99 14.13 3.35 -4.02
CA LYS A 99 14.15 1.90 -3.77
C LYS A 99 13.78 1.09 -5.03
N PHE A 100 12.92 1.63 -5.90
CA PHE A 100 12.39 0.95 -7.08
C PHE A 100 12.92 1.51 -8.40
N TYR A 101 13.67 2.59 -8.37
CA TYR A 101 14.13 3.34 -9.54
C TYR A 101 14.75 2.49 -10.65
N LEU A 102 15.49 1.45 -10.30
CA LEU A 102 16.11 0.56 -11.28
C LEU A 102 15.24 -0.64 -11.66
N ASN A 103 14.07 -0.80 -11.07
CA ASN A 103 13.21 -1.94 -11.34
C ASN A 103 12.24 -1.63 -12.49
N LYS A 104 12.53 -2.18 -13.67
CA LYS A 104 11.74 -1.97 -14.88
C LYS A 104 10.30 -2.50 -14.82
N LYS A 105 9.94 -3.26 -13.79
CA LYS A 105 8.59 -3.75 -13.57
C LYS A 105 7.72 -2.76 -12.78
N VAL A 106 8.31 -1.72 -12.17
CA VAL A 106 7.62 -0.79 -11.27
C VAL A 106 7.57 0.59 -11.91
N SER A 107 6.39 1.17 -11.95
CA SER A 107 6.16 2.60 -12.21
C SER A 107 5.41 3.22 -11.04
N ILE A 108 5.82 4.41 -10.62
CA ILE A 108 5.15 5.17 -9.55
C ILE A 108 4.59 6.45 -10.16
N ILE A 109 3.31 6.70 -9.92
CA ILE A 109 2.54 7.78 -10.54
C ILE A 109 1.90 8.61 -9.45
N CYS A 110 2.09 9.94 -9.52
CA CYS A 110 1.38 10.85 -8.62
C CYS A 110 -0.09 10.96 -9.02
N GLY A 111 -1.00 10.63 -8.10
CA GLY A 111 -2.44 10.68 -8.35
C GLY A 111 -3.28 10.18 -7.19
N ASP A 112 -4.58 10.46 -7.24
CA ASP A 112 -5.55 9.93 -6.28
C ASP A 112 -6.18 8.64 -6.81
N ALA A 113 -5.87 7.51 -6.17
CA ALA A 113 -6.38 6.20 -6.58
C ALA A 113 -7.91 6.07 -6.42
N ARG A 114 -8.57 6.94 -5.62
CA ARG A 114 -10.05 6.93 -5.48
C ARG A 114 -10.77 7.43 -6.74
N SER A 115 -10.08 8.18 -7.59
CA SER A 115 -10.67 8.83 -8.76
C SER A 115 -9.70 8.90 -9.95
N TYR A 116 -8.77 7.95 -10.01
CA TYR A 116 -7.71 7.95 -11.02
C TYR A 116 -8.27 7.79 -12.42
N ASP A 117 -7.83 8.63 -13.35
CA ASP A 117 -8.21 8.55 -14.76
C ASP A 117 -7.62 7.29 -15.41
N PHE A 118 -8.43 6.29 -15.62
CA PHE A 118 -8.03 4.99 -16.18
C PHE A 118 -7.39 5.08 -17.57
N SER A 119 -7.65 6.17 -18.33
CA SER A 119 -7.00 6.39 -19.62
C SER A 119 -5.50 6.63 -19.53
N LYS A 120 -5.00 6.92 -18.34
CA LYS A 120 -3.57 7.13 -18.04
C LYS A 120 -2.84 5.87 -17.61
N LEU A 121 -3.56 4.77 -17.35
CA LEU A 121 -2.95 3.48 -17.10
C LEU A 121 -2.28 2.94 -18.36
N GLU A 122 -1.16 2.25 -18.20
CA GLU A 122 -0.49 1.57 -19.31
C GLU A 122 -1.44 0.56 -19.97
N LYS A 123 -2.21 -0.16 -19.15
CA LYS A 123 -3.24 -1.12 -19.56
C LYS A 123 -4.20 -1.43 -18.41
N ASN A 124 -5.31 -2.09 -18.70
CA ASN A 124 -6.21 -2.56 -17.67
C ASN A 124 -5.47 -3.56 -16.74
N PRO A 125 -5.60 -3.42 -15.42
CA PRO A 125 -4.96 -4.33 -14.48
C PRO A 125 -5.63 -5.70 -14.43
N ASP A 126 -4.82 -6.74 -14.16
CA ASP A 126 -5.30 -8.08 -13.81
C ASP A 126 -5.74 -8.13 -12.34
N TYR A 127 -5.09 -7.32 -11.48
CA TYR A 127 -5.38 -7.16 -10.05
C TYR A 127 -5.22 -5.71 -9.61
N VAL A 128 -6.04 -5.31 -8.63
CA VAL A 128 -5.93 -4.02 -7.95
C VAL A 128 -5.89 -4.25 -6.45
N PHE A 129 -4.98 -3.58 -5.75
CA PHE A 129 -4.92 -3.52 -4.30
C PHE A 129 -4.92 -2.06 -3.84
N LEU A 130 -5.89 -1.67 -3.03
CA LEU A 130 -6.04 -0.31 -2.52
C LEU A 130 -5.73 -0.27 -1.02
N ASP A 131 -4.68 0.44 -0.67
CA ASP A 131 -4.23 0.72 0.68
C ASP A 131 -3.88 2.22 0.80
N ILE A 132 -4.94 3.04 0.77
CA ILE A 132 -4.87 4.51 0.64
C ILE A 132 -5.39 5.23 1.88
N TRP A 133 -5.61 4.52 2.97
CA TRP A 133 -6.14 5.07 4.21
C TRP A 133 -5.10 5.00 5.34
N ASP A 134 -5.06 6.05 6.17
CA ASP A 134 -4.18 6.13 7.33
C ASP A 134 -4.78 5.32 8.50
N GLY A 135 -4.38 4.09 8.65
CA GLY A 135 -4.83 3.21 9.74
C GLY A 135 -6.34 2.85 9.69
N ASP A 136 -6.80 2.16 10.71
CA ASP A 136 -8.18 1.66 10.82
C ASP A 136 -9.24 2.77 10.80
N ASP A 137 -8.91 3.94 11.33
CA ASP A 137 -9.81 5.10 11.42
C ASP A 137 -9.77 5.99 10.17
N GLY A 138 -8.82 5.75 9.28
CA GLY A 138 -8.68 6.44 8.00
C GLY A 138 -9.70 5.96 6.98
N GLY A 139 -10.76 6.76 6.75
CA GLY A 139 -11.80 6.46 5.77
C GLY A 139 -12.90 5.52 6.28
N SER A 140 -14.12 5.81 5.88
CA SER A 140 -15.29 5.03 6.24
C SER A 140 -15.41 3.75 5.40
N TYR A 141 -16.17 2.78 5.88
CA TYR A 141 -16.58 1.61 5.11
C TYR A 141 -17.16 1.99 3.73
N LYS A 142 -18.00 3.04 3.71
CA LYS A 142 -18.63 3.55 2.48
C LYS A 142 -17.59 4.05 1.47
N GLU A 143 -16.55 4.73 1.92
CA GLU A 143 -15.48 5.19 1.04
C GLU A 143 -14.68 4.03 0.46
N ARG A 144 -14.36 3.02 1.28
CA ARG A 144 -13.70 1.79 0.82
C ARG A 144 -14.53 1.03 -0.23
N VAL A 145 -15.84 0.88 0.03
CA VAL A 145 -16.78 0.28 -0.93
C VAL A 145 -16.83 1.09 -2.23
N SER A 146 -16.91 2.42 -2.15
CA SER A 146 -16.96 3.28 -3.32
C SER A 146 -15.68 3.19 -4.16
N ALA A 147 -14.51 3.16 -3.50
CA ALA A 147 -13.23 2.98 -4.19
C ALA A 147 -13.15 1.61 -4.87
N LYS A 148 -13.61 0.55 -4.20
CA LYS A 148 -13.70 -0.79 -4.80
C LYS A 148 -14.56 -0.78 -6.06
N GLN A 149 -15.79 -0.28 -5.96
CA GLN A 149 -16.73 -0.19 -7.08
C GLN A 149 -16.19 0.65 -8.25
N TYR A 150 -15.40 1.67 -7.95
CA TYR A 150 -14.76 2.48 -8.97
C TYR A 150 -13.81 1.62 -9.81
N TRP A 151 -12.93 0.85 -9.19
CA TRP A 151 -11.97 0.00 -9.88
C TRP A 151 -12.57 -1.26 -10.50
N GLU A 152 -13.69 -1.74 -9.97
CA GLU A 152 -14.44 -2.88 -10.55
C GLU A 152 -15.01 -2.58 -11.95
N GLN A 153 -15.00 -1.32 -12.40
CA GLN A 153 -15.36 -0.96 -13.78
C GLN A 153 -14.36 -1.50 -14.81
N ILE A 154 -13.10 -1.73 -14.42
CA ILE A 154 -12.03 -2.16 -15.33
C ILE A 154 -11.28 -3.42 -14.87
N CYS A 155 -11.50 -3.88 -13.65
CA CYS A 155 -10.82 -5.03 -13.07
C CYS A 155 -11.78 -5.84 -12.19
N SER A 156 -11.83 -7.16 -12.35
CA SER A 156 -12.67 -8.02 -11.51
C SER A 156 -12.02 -8.44 -10.19
N ASN A 157 -10.70 -8.29 -10.07
CA ASN A 157 -9.93 -8.70 -8.89
C ASN A 157 -9.49 -7.46 -8.11
N VAL A 158 -10.43 -6.83 -7.40
CA VAL A 158 -10.18 -5.62 -6.60
C VAL A 158 -10.21 -5.94 -5.12
N PHE A 159 -9.08 -5.71 -4.46
CA PHE A 159 -8.88 -5.86 -3.03
C PHE A 159 -8.71 -4.48 -2.39
N VAL A 160 -9.33 -4.29 -1.24
CA VAL A 160 -9.28 -3.03 -0.48
C VAL A 160 -8.89 -3.36 0.95
N TRP A 161 -7.80 -2.77 1.40
CA TRP A 161 -7.29 -2.95 2.76
C TRP A 161 -8.37 -2.64 3.81
N ALA A 162 -8.46 -3.49 4.83
CA ALA A 162 -9.39 -3.39 5.96
C ALA A 162 -10.90 -3.30 5.59
N LEU A 163 -11.29 -3.63 4.35
CA LEU A 163 -12.70 -3.61 3.96
C LEU A 163 -13.54 -4.56 4.82
N ASN A 164 -13.05 -5.76 5.06
CA ASN A 164 -13.77 -6.77 5.83
C ASN A 164 -13.79 -6.46 7.34
N ARG A 165 -12.75 -5.82 7.88
CA ARG A 165 -12.66 -5.43 9.30
C ARG A 165 -13.61 -4.29 9.66
N SER A 166 -13.84 -3.36 8.74
CA SER A 166 -14.75 -2.24 8.97
C SER A 166 -16.23 -2.67 9.03
N ASN A 167 -16.55 -3.87 8.50
CA ASN A 167 -17.92 -4.41 8.53
C ASN A 167 -18.33 -4.89 9.93
N ASP A 168 -17.39 -5.39 10.74
CA ASP A 168 -17.69 -5.92 12.07
C ASP A 168 -18.01 -4.82 13.10
N ARG A 169 -17.49 -3.61 12.92
CA ARG A 169 -17.72 -2.47 13.82
C ARG A 169 -19.02 -1.71 13.56
N TYR A 170 -19.61 -1.83 12.35
CA TYR A 170 -20.83 -1.09 11.98
C TYR A 170 -22.12 -1.90 12.07
N ASN A 171 -22.03 -3.20 12.37
CA ASN A 171 -23.22 -4.03 12.63
C ASN A 171 -23.68 -3.99 14.09
N GLU A 172 -23.02 -3.23 14.96
CA GLU A 172 -23.38 -3.06 16.38
C GLU A 172 -23.99 -1.68 16.72
N SER A 173 -24.36 -0.87 15.71
CA SER A 173 -24.99 0.45 15.95
C SER A 173 -26.31 0.62 15.21
#